data_9676c055b530073b499158f14d33388b
#
_entry.id   9676c055b530073b499158f14d33388b
#
_cell.length_a   1.000
_cell.length_b   1.000
_cell.length_c   1.000
_cell.angle_alpha   90.00
_cell.angle_beta   90.00
_cell.angle_gamma   90.00
#
_symmetry.space_group_name_H-M   'P 1'
#
loop_
_entity.id
_entity.type
_entity.pdbx_description
1 polymer ?
#
loop_
_entity_poly.entity_id
_entity_poly.type
_entity_poly.pdbx_seq_one_letter_code
_entity_poly.pdbx_strand_id
1 'polypeptide(L)'
;MKKLITFLLTFTFYLLAGDVDYSYIPKKVYEKQVFPISFLTTEKGKLSFKFNGDKQPILKEPVIIKSGTKTFYTFYFKTTAKLFTLSSVLVQLKEKEKILAGLEIPVEKLPEKANFSGVIASGLKIKNHQVSIYDEKTNLIAIAFEAHDANLEDIYIREALKDGTENEKRTGSKMEIHYYIVLPSEQKKLTFSYFDTIKESFVEKSIPIEVHDGSVAAQTDLNPKDDNFEAIKKYALLSLTVLFVLLFLWKRDFFYLIMAVVSATVLLTLYTALTTVCIKEGSPLYIVPTKNSTTSIHIDKQFSTIKLAERNEFVKIEYKNGTVGWIKDEDLCEN
;
A
#
# COMPACT_ATOMS: atom_id res chain seq x y z
N MET A 1 -35.47 -60.70 10.72
CA MET A 1 -35.52 -59.39 10.02
C MET A 1 -35.38 -58.15 10.92
N LYS A 2 -35.99 -58.10 12.12
CA LYS A 2 -35.87 -56.93 13.04
C LYS A 2 -34.43 -56.67 13.56
N LYS A 3 -33.60 -57.67 13.76
CA LYS A 3 -32.19 -57.52 14.23
C LYS A 3 -31.22 -57.03 13.13
N LEU A 4 -31.55 -57.26 11.85
CA LEU A 4 -30.74 -56.77 10.73
C LEU A 4 -30.94 -55.29 10.44
N ILE A 5 -32.17 -54.78 10.67
CA ILE A 5 -32.51 -53.35 10.51
C ILE A 5 -31.88 -52.49 11.61
N THR A 6 -31.75 -53.02 12.83
CA THR A 6 -31.11 -52.29 13.96
C THR A 6 -29.59 -52.15 13.72
N PHE A 7 -28.93 -53.11 13.07
CA PHE A 7 -27.51 -53.05 12.75
C PHE A 7 -27.21 -52.05 11.61
N LEU A 8 -28.14 -51.92 10.66
CA LEU A 8 -27.99 -50.96 9.55
C LEU A 8 -28.20 -49.53 10.00
N LEU A 9 -29.01 -49.27 11.03
CA LEU A 9 -29.29 -47.92 11.57
C LEU A 9 -28.16 -47.39 12.48
N THR A 10 -27.33 -48.25 13.03
CA THR A 10 -26.19 -47.85 13.87
C THR A 10 -24.95 -47.49 13.04
N PHE A 11 -24.89 -47.85 11.75
CA PHE A 11 -23.75 -47.58 10.90
C PHE A 11 -23.81 -46.20 10.20
N THR A 12 -24.96 -45.51 10.25
CA THR A 12 -25.15 -44.23 9.57
C THR A 12 -24.84 -43.02 10.46
N PHE A 13 -24.43 -43.18 11.72
CA PHE A 13 -24.16 -42.09 12.64
C PHE A 13 -22.68 -41.69 12.78
N TYR A 14 -21.76 -42.27 12.02
CA TYR A 14 -20.32 -41.99 12.10
C TYR A 14 -19.81 -40.95 11.06
N LEU A 15 -20.70 -40.32 10.29
CA LEU A 15 -20.30 -39.42 9.18
C LEU A 15 -20.47 -37.94 9.43
N LEU A 16 -20.57 -37.51 10.68
CA LEU A 16 -20.70 -36.07 11.04
C LEU A 16 -19.68 -35.65 12.11
N ALA A 17 -18.48 -36.21 12.12
CA ALA A 17 -17.38 -35.59 12.83
C ALA A 17 -16.81 -34.52 11.93
N GLY A 18 -16.95 -33.26 12.33
CA GLY A 18 -16.36 -32.13 11.62
C GLY A 18 -14.86 -32.33 11.52
N ASP A 19 -14.42 -32.77 10.38
CA ASP A 19 -13.04 -33.18 10.16
C ASP A 19 -12.20 -32.01 9.64
N VAL A 20 -10.94 -31.95 10.05
CA VAL A 20 -9.96 -31.03 9.46
C VAL A 20 -9.24 -31.78 8.35
N ASP A 21 -9.17 -31.20 7.17
CA ASP A 21 -8.46 -31.83 6.05
C ASP A 21 -7.75 -30.76 5.18
N TYR A 22 -6.86 -31.23 4.30
CA TYR A 22 -6.29 -30.35 3.29
C TYR A 22 -7.38 -29.89 2.32
N SER A 23 -7.44 -28.60 2.07
CA SER A 23 -8.37 -27.97 1.11
C SER A 23 -7.67 -27.59 -0.19
N TYR A 24 -6.42 -27.16 -0.09
CA TYR A 24 -5.62 -26.80 -1.24
C TYR A 24 -4.15 -27.16 -1.01
N ILE A 25 -3.59 -27.86 -1.98
CA ILE A 25 -2.17 -28.19 -2.09
C ILE A 25 -1.77 -27.92 -3.53
N PRO A 26 -0.74 -27.12 -3.81
CA PRO A 26 -0.26 -26.94 -5.17
C PRO A 26 0.33 -28.24 -5.72
N LYS A 27 0.07 -28.55 -6.99
CA LYS A 27 0.59 -29.78 -7.65
C LYS A 27 2.10 -29.71 -7.86
N LYS A 28 2.62 -28.50 -8.10
CA LYS A 28 4.04 -28.17 -8.24
C LYS A 28 4.26 -26.75 -7.81
N VAL A 29 5.48 -26.40 -7.47
CA VAL A 29 5.93 -25.03 -7.16
C VAL A 29 7.29 -24.77 -7.81
N TYR A 30 7.70 -23.50 -7.89
CA TYR A 30 9.01 -23.14 -8.40
C TYR A 30 9.98 -22.82 -7.26
N GLU A 31 11.27 -23.00 -7.52
CA GLU A 31 12.33 -22.65 -6.56
C GLU A 31 12.20 -21.18 -6.14
N LYS A 32 12.19 -20.90 -4.83
CA LYS A 32 11.95 -19.58 -4.20
C LYS A 32 10.52 -19.05 -4.31
N GLN A 33 9.58 -19.75 -4.92
CA GLN A 33 8.19 -19.35 -4.94
C GLN A 33 7.60 -19.33 -3.52
N VAL A 34 6.79 -18.32 -3.24
CA VAL A 34 5.87 -18.31 -2.10
C VAL A 34 4.55 -18.91 -2.54
N PHE A 35 4.05 -19.90 -1.79
CA PHE A 35 2.85 -20.64 -2.16
C PHE A 35 1.98 -20.97 -0.94
N PRO A 36 0.65 -21.01 -1.11
CA PRO A 36 -0.28 -21.36 -0.04
C PRO A 36 -0.49 -22.86 0.08
N ILE A 37 -0.71 -23.33 1.32
CA ILE A 37 -1.34 -24.61 1.66
C ILE A 37 -2.53 -24.29 2.54
N SER A 38 -3.72 -24.78 2.19
CA SER A 38 -4.95 -24.45 2.91
C SER A 38 -5.56 -25.69 3.54
N PHE A 39 -6.10 -25.50 4.74
CA PHE A 39 -6.83 -26.50 5.51
C PHE A 39 -8.29 -26.06 5.62
N LEU A 40 -9.19 -27.03 5.60
CA LEU A 40 -10.63 -26.83 5.76
C LEU A 40 -11.11 -27.49 7.04
N THR A 41 -12.00 -26.84 7.76
CA THR A 41 -12.77 -27.44 8.84
C THR A 41 -14.21 -26.97 8.83
N THR A 42 -15.11 -27.81 9.34
CA THR A 42 -16.49 -27.48 9.68
C THR A 42 -16.69 -27.31 11.19
N GLU A 43 -15.66 -27.57 11.99
CA GLU A 43 -15.70 -27.43 13.44
C GLU A 43 -15.81 -25.96 13.85
N LYS A 44 -16.61 -25.71 14.88
CA LYS A 44 -16.74 -24.36 15.48
C LYS A 44 -15.66 -24.15 16.54
N GLY A 45 -14.79 -23.17 16.32
CA GLY A 45 -13.73 -22.79 17.25
C GLY A 45 -12.45 -22.38 16.54
N LYS A 46 -11.49 -21.85 17.30
CA LYS A 46 -10.16 -21.50 16.79
C LYS A 46 -9.29 -22.76 16.82
N LEU A 47 -8.77 -23.15 15.68
CA LEU A 47 -7.80 -24.25 15.56
C LEU A 47 -6.39 -23.73 15.84
N SER A 48 -5.57 -24.56 16.46
CA SER A 48 -4.13 -24.39 16.56
C SER A 48 -3.44 -25.42 15.66
N PHE A 49 -2.42 -24.96 14.93
CA PHE A 49 -1.65 -25.78 14.00
C PHE A 49 -0.19 -25.84 14.47
N LYS A 50 0.35 -27.05 14.58
CA LYS A 50 1.76 -27.27 14.86
C LYS A 50 2.36 -28.08 13.72
N PHE A 51 3.27 -27.44 13.00
CA PHE A 51 4.00 -28.06 11.90
C PHE A 51 5.21 -28.81 12.49
N ASN A 52 5.29 -30.12 12.23
CA ASN A 52 6.43 -30.93 12.62
C ASN A 52 7.55 -30.82 11.58
N GLY A 53 8.81 -30.90 12.02
CA GLY A 53 9.99 -30.82 11.14
C GLY A 53 10.43 -29.38 10.82
N ASP A 54 11.34 -29.24 9.86
CA ASP A 54 12.08 -28.00 9.58
C ASP A 54 11.30 -26.97 8.73
N LYS A 55 10.24 -27.42 8.05
CA LYS A 55 9.44 -26.54 7.18
C LYS A 55 8.34 -25.86 7.98
N GLN A 56 8.56 -24.57 8.21
CA GLN A 56 7.61 -23.69 8.92
C GLN A 56 6.99 -22.71 7.94
N PRO A 57 5.75 -22.27 8.18
CA PRO A 57 5.14 -21.21 7.39
C PRO A 57 5.89 -19.89 7.59
N ILE A 58 5.97 -19.07 6.54
CA ILE A 58 6.62 -17.74 6.58
C ILE A 58 5.86 -16.73 7.46
N LEU A 59 4.55 -16.92 7.64
CA LEU A 59 3.72 -16.18 8.58
C LEU A 59 3.31 -17.11 9.72
N LYS A 60 3.50 -16.66 10.98
CA LYS A 60 3.14 -17.43 12.17
C LYS A 60 1.64 -17.70 12.27
N GLU A 61 0.81 -16.77 11.80
CA GLU A 61 -0.64 -16.89 11.84
C GLU A 61 -1.20 -17.16 10.43
N PRO A 62 -2.21 -18.04 10.32
CA PRO A 62 -2.86 -18.32 9.03
C PRO A 62 -3.79 -17.17 8.62
N VAL A 63 -4.02 -17.05 7.33
CA VAL A 63 -5.16 -16.30 6.81
C VAL A 63 -6.41 -17.15 7.00
N ILE A 64 -7.41 -16.61 7.72
CA ILE A 64 -8.64 -17.31 8.04
C ILE A 64 -9.79 -16.73 7.23
N ILE A 65 -10.44 -17.60 6.43
CA ILE A 65 -11.61 -17.24 5.63
C ILE A 65 -12.78 -18.14 6.07
N LYS A 66 -13.92 -17.54 6.37
CA LYS A 66 -15.16 -18.25 6.72
C LYS A 66 -16.15 -18.17 5.56
N SER A 67 -16.69 -19.31 5.14
CA SER A 67 -17.69 -19.43 4.10
C SER A 67 -18.79 -20.42 4.53
N GLY A 68 -19.92 -19.87 4.99
CA GLY A 68 -21.00 -20.66 5.58
C GLY A 68 -20.53 -21.42 6.83
N THR A 69 -20.68 -22.75 6.81
CA THR A 69 -20.22 -23.63 7.89
C THR A 69 -18.73 -24.00 7.80
N LYS A 70 -18.06 -23.63 6.70
CA LYS A 70 -16.67 -23.98 6.42
C LYS A 70 -15.74 -22.86 6.86
N THR A 71 -14.62 -23.22 7.48
CA THR A 71 -13.52 -22.29 7.82
C THR A 71 -12.25 -22.78 7.14
N PHE A 72 -11.60 -21.91 6.39
CA PHE A 72 -10.35 -22.15 5.70
C PHE A 72 -9.22 -21.47 6.46
N TYR A 73 -8.12 -22.23 6.68
CA TYR A 73 -6.88 -21.75 7.29
C TYR A 73 -5.79 -21.88 6.25
N THR A 74 -5.25 -20.76 5.75
CA THR A 74 -4.22 -20.73 4.72
C THR A 74 -2.88 -20.30 5.30
N PHE A 75 -1.87 -21.13 5.14
CA PHE A 75 -0.49 -20.88 5.51
C PHE A 75 0.36 -20.74 4.24
N TYR A 76 1.35 -19.86 4.30
CA TYR A 76 2.26 -19.58 3.19
C TYR A 76 3.63 -20.19 3.47
N PHE A 77 4.19 -20.85 2.47
CA PHE A 77 5.50 -21.48 2.53
C PHE A 77 6.40 -20.98 1.40
N LYS A 78 7.71 -21.11 1.59
CA LYS A 78 8.74 -20.84 0.59
C LYS A 78 9.78 -21.97 0.64
N THR A 79 10.31 -22.37 -0.50
CA THR A 79 11.32 -23.41 -0.56
C THR A 79 12.43 -23.08 -1.56
N THR A 80 13.65 -23.49 -1.23
CA THR A 80 14.81 -23.49 -2.12
C THR A 80 15.31 -24.90 -2.44
N ALA A 81 14.66 -25.94 -1.87
CA ALA A 81 15.00 -27.33 -2.10
C ALA A 81 14.39 -27.83 -3.42
N LYS A 82 14.91 -28.92 -3.97
CA LYS A 82 14.37 -29.59 -5.18
C LYS A 82 13.02 -30.30 -4.93
N LEU A 83 12.72 -30.59 -3.69
CA LEU A 83 11.46 -31.18 -3.24
C LEU A 83 11.03 -30.47 -1.96
N PHE A 84 9.79 -30.02 -1.91
CA PHE A 84 9.22 -29.51 -0.66
C PHE A 84 8.52 -30.64 0.06
N THR A 85 9.03 -31.02 1.23
CA THR A 85 8.45 -32.04 2.10
C THR A 85 7.90 -31.37 3.34
N LEU A 86 6.59 -31.39 3.52
CA LEU A 86 5.94 -31.00 4.77
C LEU A 86 5.73 -32.26 5.60
N SER A 87 6.30 -32.29 6.79
CA SER A 87 6.05 -33.35 7.76
C SER A 87 4.59 -33.33 8.22
N SER A 88 4.19 -34.27 9.10
CA SER A 88 2.85 -34.27 9.65
C SER A 88 2.50 -32.94 10.34
N VAL A 89 1.22 -32.57 10.27
CA VAL A 89 0.69 -31.36 10.92
C VAL A 89 -0.24 -31.78 12.04
N LEU A 90 0.08 -31.40 13.28
CA LEU A 90 -0.81 -31.59 14.41
C LEU A 90 -1.79 -30.44 14.49
N VAL A 91 -3.06 -30.75 14.41
CA VAL A 91 -4.17 -29.78 14.52
C VAL A 91 -4.90 -30.01 15.82
N GLN A 92 -5.04 -28.98 16.65
CA GLN A 92 -5.71 -29.05 17.94
C GLN A 92 -6.95 -28.15 17.97
N LEU A 93 -8.05 -28.72 18.44
CA LEU A 93 -9.29 -28.01 18.74
C LEU A 93 -9.74 -28.39 20.17
N LYS A 94 -9.54 -27.47 21.13
CA LYS A 94 -9.79 -27.74 22.55
C LYS A 94 -9.05 -29.00 23.02
N GLU A 95 -9.77 -30.05 23.38
CA GLU A 95 -9.22 -31.35 23.85
C GLU A 95 -9.03 -32.38 22.73
N LYS A 96 -9.47 -32.06 21.50
CA LYS A 96 -9.32 -32.96 20.34
C LYS A 96 -8.05 -32.65 19.57
N GLU A 97 -7.31 -33.67 19.24
CA GLU A 97 -6.12 -33.57 18.41
C GLU A 97 -6.30 -34.46 17.14
N LYS A 98 -5.85 -33.95 16.02
CA LYS A 98 -5.77 -34.69 14.76
C LYS A 98 -4.40 -34.50 14.13
N ILE A 99 -3.80 -35.57 13.70
CA ILE A 99 -2.56 -35.54 12.94
C ILE A 99 -2.90 -35.72 11.46
N LEU A 100 -2.58 -34.71 10.67
CA LEU A 100 -2.66 -34.77 9.21
C LEU A 100 -1.35 -35.33 8.68
N ALA A 101 -1.45 -36.23 7.69
CA ALA A 101 -0.28 -36.84 7.04
C ALA A 101 0.57 -35.75 6.37
N GLY A 102 1.87 -35.95 6.33
CA GLY A 102 2.79 -35.12 5.58
C GLY A 102 2.52 -35.21 4.07
N LEU A 103 3.09 -34.29 3.33
CA LEU A 103 2.95 -34.22 1.88
C LEU A 103 4.26 -33.82 1.22
N GLU A 104 4.39 -34.15 -0.06
CA GLU A 104 5.51 -33.77 -0.90
C GLU A 104 5.03 -33.00 -2.13
N ILE A 105 5.71 -31.90 -2.44
CA ILE A 105 5.39 -31.07 -3.60
C ILE A 105 6.66 -30.94 -4.46
N PRO A 106 6.59 -31.33 -5.75
CA PRO A 106 7.68 -31.17 -6.69
C PRO A 106 8.06 -29.69 -6.85
N VAL A 107 9.35 -29.41 -6.85
CA VAL A 107 9.88 -28.06 -7.06
C VAL A 107 10.63 -28.01 -8.39
N GLU A 108 10.15 -27.16 -9.29
CA GLU A 108 10.73 -26.96 -10.61
C GLU A 108 11.69 -25.75 -10.62
N LYS A 109 12.70 -25.79 -11.45
CA LYS A 109 13.52 -24.62 -11.75
C LYS A 109 12.93 -23.86 -12.92
N LEU A 110 12.91 -22.54 -12.82
CA LEU A 110 12.57 -21.69 -13.97
C LEU A 110 13.71 -21.71 -15.00
N PRO A 111 13.36 -21.62 -16.31
CA PRO A 111 14.37 -21.43 -17.34
C PRO A 111 15.08 -20.07 -17.14
N GLU A 112 16.33 -20.01 -17.55
CA GLU A 112 17.12 -18.78 -17.47
C GLU A 112 16.54 -17.71 -18.39
N LYS A 113 16.46 -16.48 -17.87
CA LYS A 113 16.07 -15.30 -18.64
C LYS A 113 16.95 -14.12 -18.25
N ALA A 114 17.49 -13.39 -19.23
CA ALA A 114 18.51 -12.37 -19.03
C ALA A 114 18.06 -11.22 -18.11
N ASN A 115 16.82 -10.78 -18.26
CA ASN A 115 16.23 -9.66 -17.48
C ASN A 115 15.28 -10.13 -16.36
N PHE A 116 15.43 -11.37 -15.89
CA PHE A 116 14.63 -11.88 -14.78
C PHE A 116 15.07 -11.24 -13.46
N SER A 117 14.11 -10.66 -12.76
CA SER A 117 14.32 -9.96 -11.48
C SER A 117 14.33 -10.86 -10.24
N GLY A 118 14.28 -12.19 -10.40
CA GLY A 118 14.16 -13.13 -9.29
C GLY A 118 12.74 -13.24 -8.70
N VAL A 119 11.82 -12.37 -9.09
CA VAL A 119 10.45 -12.33 -8.55
C VAL A 119 9.55 -13.36 -9.21
N ILE A 120 8.92 -14.19 -8.37
CA ILE A 120 7.88 -15.14 -8.73
C ILE A 120 6.60 -14.72 -7.99
N ALA A 121 5.51 -14.50 -8.72
CA ALA A 121 4.28 -13.97 -8.14
C ALA A 121 3.03 -14.42 -8.91
N SER A 122 1.88 -14.43 -8.27
CA SER A 122 0.59 -14.60 -8.96
C SER A 122 0.09 -13.29 -9.62
N GLY A 123 0.82 -12.22 -9.45
CA GLY A 123 0.62 -10.91 -10.07
C GLY A 123 1.53 -9.87 -9.43
N LEU A 124 2.13 -9.00 -10.27
CA LEU A 124 3.00 -7.91 -9.84
C LEU A 124 2.49 -6.58 -10.40
N LYS A 125 2.29 -5.61 -9.52
CA LYS A 125 1.87 -4.25 -9.83
C LYS A 125 2.91 -3.24 -9.36
N ILE A 126 3.22 -2.29 -10.22
CA ILE A 126 3.95 -1.07 -9.86
C ILE A 126 2.90 -0.05 -9.41
N LYS A 127 2.91 0.34 -8.14
CA LYS A 127 1.95 1.32 -7.59
C LYS A 127 2.32 2.73 -7.99
N ASN A 128 3.57 3.07 -7.76
CA ASN A 128 4.17 4.33 -8.19
C ASN A 128 5.69 4.16 -8.36
N HIS A 129 6.32 5.12 -8.99
CA HIS A 129 7.77 5.25 -9.04
C HIS A 129 8.13 6.73 -9.05
N GLN A 130 9.32 7.02 -8.56
CA GLN A 130 9.90 8.36 -8.54
C GLN A 130 11.34 8.26 -9.00
N VAL A 131 11.75 9.19 -9.84
CA VAL A 131 13.12 9.29 -10.34
C VAL A 131 13.72 10.61 -9.86
N SER A 132 14.91 10.53 -9.29
CA SER A 132 15.68 11.70 -8.83
C SER A 132 17.14 11.56 -9.25
N ILE A 133 17.85 12.66 -9.33
CA ILE A 133 19.30 12.68 -9.56
C ILE A 133 19.97 12.14 -8.29
N TYR A 134 20.84 11.12 -8.42
CA TYR A 134 21.64 10.61 -7.32
C TYR A 134 23.01 11.31 -7.28
N ASP A 135 23.66 11.43 -8.44
CA ASP A 135 24.87 12.20 -8.67
C ASP A 135 24.95 12.66 -10.15
N GLU A 136 26.08 13.25 -10.57
CA GLU A 136 26.25 13.80 -11.94
C GLU A 136 26.06 12.76 -13.05
N LYS A 137 26.22 11.44 -12.76
CA LYS A 137 26.22 10.36 -13.75
C LYS A 137 25.16 9.31 -13.50
N THR A 138 24.43 9.40 -12.38
CA THR A 138 23.48 8.37 -11.98
C THR A 138 22.16 8.93 -11.47
N ASN A 139 21.11 8.17 -11.69
CA ASN A 139 19.77 8.46 -11.20
C ASN A 139 19.36 7.43 -10.14
N LEU A 140 18.67 7.87 -9.11
CA LEU A 140 17.99 7.04 -8.12
C LEU A 140 16.54 6.88 -8.51
N ILE A 141 16.07 5.65 -8.57
CA ILE A 141 14.68 5.31 -8.83
C ILE A 141 14.14 4.61 -7.60
N ALA A 142 13.11 5.17 -6.98
CA ALA A 142 12.34 4.55 -5.92
C ALA A 142 11.04 3.99 -6.51
N ILE A 143 10.74 2.72 -6.25
CA ILE A 143 9.61 2.01 -6.83
C ILE A 143 8.81 1.35 -5.72
N ALA A 144 7.51 1.60 -5.66
CA ALA A 144 6.60 0.88 -4.77
C ALA A 144 5.97 -0.29 -5.53
N PHE A 145 6.29 -1.52 -5.10
CA PHE A 145 5.73 -2.75 -5.64
C PHE A 145 4.62 -3.30 -4.73
N GLU A 146 3.62 -3.86 -5.38
CA GLU A 146 2.58 -4.67 -4.75
C GLU A 146 2.46 -5.99 -5.52
N ALA A 147 2.50 -7.12 -4.82
CA ALA A 147 2.37 -8.43 -5.46
C ALA A 147 1.61 -9.40 -4.57
N HIS A 148 1.10 -10.48 -5.17
CA HIS A 148 0.42 -11.56 -4.47
C HIS A 148 1.19 -12.87 -4.61
N ASP A 149 1.21 -13.67 -3.54
CA ASP A 149 1.94 -14.94 -3.44
C ASP A 149 3.39 -14.82 -3.96
N ALA A 150 4.03 -13.71 -3.58
CA ALA A 150 5.28 -13.26 -4.19
C ALA A 150 6.45 -13.34 -3.21
N ASN A 151 7.64 -13.54 -3.76
CA ASN A 151 8.93 -13.42 -3.09
C ASN A 151 9.60 -12.08 -3.40
N LEU A 152 8.88 -10.97 -3.18
CA LEU A 152 9.40 -9.62 -3.50
C LEU A 152 10.70 -9.27 -2.75
N GLU A 153 10.95 -9.88 -1.60
CA GLU A 153 12.19 -9.76 -0.84
C GLU A 153 13.43 -10.26 -1.60
N ASP A 154 13.24 -11.09 -2.64
CA ASP A 154 14.31 -11.62 -3.49
C ASP A 154 14.52 -10.78 -4.76
N ILE A 155 13.84 -9.64 -4.91
CA ILE A 155 13.97 -8.81 -6.11
C ILE A 155 15.41 -8.32 -6.29
N TYR A 156 15.91 -8.44 -7.51
CA TYR A 156 17.17 -7.84 -7.91
C TYR A 156 17.11 -7.43 -9.39
N ILE A 157 17.81 -6.40 -9.76
CA ILE A 157 17.91 -5.95 -11.15
C ILE A 157 19.39 -5.96 -11.54
N ARG A 158 19.71 -6.78 -12.52
CA ARG A 158 21.10 -7.04 -12.91
C ARG A 158 21.86 -5.78 -13.35
N GLU A 159 21.15 -4.82 -13.93
CA GLU A 159 21.71 -3.56 -14.45
C GLU A 159 21.94 -2.52 -13.35
N ALA A 160 21.54 -2.80 -12.12
CA ALA A 160 21.72 -1.90 -10.99
C ALA A 160 23.18 -1.71 -10.63
N LEU A 161 23.60 -0.47 -10.46
CA LEU A 161 24.87 -0.14 -9.83
C LEU A 161 24.79 -0.34 -8.31
N LYS A 162 23.64 -0.03 -7.74
CA LYS A 162 23.27 -0.24 -6.35
C LYS A 162 21.77 -0.40 -6.25
N ASP A 163 21.30 -1.30 -5.40
CA ASP A 163 19.88 -1.51 -5.15
C ASP A 163 19.63 -1.96 -3.71
N GLY A 164 18.34 -1.96 -3.31
CA GLY A 164 17.92 -2.45 -2.01
C GLY A 164 16.40 -2.33 -1.81
N THR A 165 15.93 -2.97 -0.74
CA THR A 165 14.52 -2.96 -0.34
C THR A 165 14.34 -2.29 1.00
N GLU A 166 13.23 -1.56 1.14
CA GLU A 166 12.79 -0.94 2.39
C GLU A 166 11.30 -1.20 2.59
N ASN A 167 10.84 -1.07 3.84
CA ASN A 167 9.42 -1.12 4.21
C ASN A 167 8.69 -2.38 3.71
N GLU A 168 9.30 -3.53 3.92
CA GLU A 168 8.69 -4.81 3.56
C GLU A 168 7.47 -5.09 4.43
N LYS A 169 6.32 -5.27 3.80
CA LYS A 169 5.07 -5.59 4.49
C LYS A 169 4.34 -6.74 3.79
N ARG A 170 4.17 -7.84 4.52
CA ARG A 170 3.38 -9.00 4.07
C ARG A 170 2.11 -9.13 4.89
N THR A 171 0.96 -9.25 4.21
CA THR A 171 -0.33 -9.51 4.82
C THR A 171 -1.04 -10.61 4.03
N GLY A 172 -0.96 -11.84 4.52
CA GLY A 172 -1.45 -13.01 3.79
C GLY A 172 -0.73 -13.21 2.45
N SER A 173 -1.47 -13.25 1.35
CA SER A 173 -0.92 -13.36 0.00
C SER A 173 -0.27 -12.08 -0.48
N LYS A 174 -0.74 -10.92 0.00
CA LYS A 174 -0.30 -9.61 -0.44
C LYS A 174 1.03 -9.24 0.19
N MET A 175 1.97 -8.79 -0.64
CA MET A 175 3.25 -8.22 -0.23
C MET A 175 3.45 -6.86 -0.89
N GLU A 176 3.93 -5.90 -0.10
CA GLU A 176 4.30 -4.56 -0.55
C GLU A 176 5.74 -4.29 -0.14
N ILE A 177 6.52 -3.70 -1.03
CA ILE A 177 7.89 -3.24 -0.75
C ILE A 177 8.14 -1.90 -1.42
N HIS A 178 9.07 -1.14 -0.84
CA HIS A 178 9.72 -0.04 -1.50
C HIS A 178 11.12 -0.50 -1.94
N TYR A 179 11.35 -0.49 -3.23
CA TYR A 179 12.62 -0.88 -3.84
C TYR A 179 13.31 0.36 -4.42
N TYR A 180 14.57 0.55 -4.11
CA TYR A 180 15.37 1.60 -4.71
C TYR A 180 16.47 1.00 -5.58
N ILE A 181 16.78 1.70 -6.66
CA ILE A 181 17.81 1.29 -7.63
C ILE A 181 18.54 2.52 -8.16
N VAL A 182 19.86 2.41 -8.26
CA VAL A 182 20.73 3.43 -8.88
C VAL A 182 21.16 2.92 -10.26
N LEU A 183 20.85 3.71 -11.29
CA LEU A 183 21.16 3.42 -12.69
C LEU A 183 21.94 4.57 -13.33
N PRO A 184 22.71 4.31 -14.42
CA PRO A 184 23.35 5.36 -15.20
C PRO A 184 22.32 6.38 -15.72
N SER A 185 22.67 7.67 -15.72
CA SER A 185 21.80 8.78 -16.16
C SER A 185 21.41 8.70 -17.64
N GLU A 186 22.22 8.01 -18.46
CA GLU A 186 21.95 7.79 -19.87
C GLU A 186 20.79 6.82 -20.12
N GLN A 187 20.49 5.95 -19.14
CA GLN A 187 19.42 4.97 -19.25
C GLN A 187 18.05 5.66 -19.16
N LYS A 188 17.23 5.54 -20.22
CA LYS A 188 15.90 6.20 -20.30
C LYS A 188 14.75 5.29 -19.91
N LYS A 189 15.01 4.01 -19.69
CA LYS A 189 13.98 3.00 -19.42
C LYS A 189 14.56 1.87 -18.57
N LEU A 190 13.89 1.52 -17.50
CA LEU A 190 14.15 0.32 -16.73
C LEU A 190 13.23 -0.80 -17.22
N THR A 191 13.81 -1.93 -17.66
CA THR A 191 13.05 -3.09 -18.14
C THR A 191 13.48 -4.33 -17.38
N PHE A 192 12.55 -5.04 -16.78
CA PHE A 192 12.78 -6.29 -16.09
C PHE A 192 11.60 -7.25 -16.28
N SER A 193 11.78 -8.52 -15.98
CA SER A 193 10.69 -9.49 -16.00
C SER A 193 10.53 -10.19 -14.66
N TYR A 194 9.32 -10.58 -14.34
CA TYR A 194 8.97 -11.48 -13.26
C TYR A 194 8.30 -12.73 -13.83
N PHE A 195 8.27 -13.83 -13.07
CA PHE A 195 7.53 -15.03 -13.46
C PHE A 195 6.12 -15.00 -12.86
N ASP A 196 5.11 -15.03 -13.72
CA ASP A 196 3.69 -15.06 -13.33
C ASP A 196 3.25 -16.52 -13.17
N THR A 197 2.92 -16.93 -11.95
CA THR A 197 2.55 -18.32 -11.62
C THR A 197 1.17 -18.72 -12.14
N ILE A 198 0.30 -17.75 -12.46
CA ILE A 198 -1.02 -18.03 -13.05
C ILE A 198 -0.89 -18.25 -14.55
N LYS A 199 -0.07 -17.41 -15.22
CA LYS A 199 0.18 -17.51 -16.67
C LYS A 199 1.25 -18.56 -17.01
N GLU A 200 1.96 -19.04 -16.01
CA GLU A 200 3.13 -19.91 -16.15
C GLU A 200 4.17 -19.37 -17.16
N SER A 201 4.38 -18.06 -17.16
CA SER A 201 5.24 -17.39 -18.12
C SER A 201 5.89 -16.14 -17.55
N PHE A 202 7.01 -15.72 -18.16
CA PHE A 202 7.65 -14.46 -17.82
C PHE A 202 6.86 -13.28 -18.37
N VAL A 203 6.56 -12.33 -17.50
CA VAL A 203 5.90 -11.07 -17.85
C VAL A 203 6.90 -9.93 -17.70
N GLU A 204 7.06 -9.16 -18.76
CA GLU A 204 7.95 -8.00 -18.78
C GLU A 204 7.26 -6.77 -18.18
N LYS A 205 8.01 -5.99 -17.42
CA LYS A 205 7.63 -4.70 -16.87
C LYS A 205 8.60 -3.64 -17.34
N SER A 206 8.10 -2.45 -17.54
CA SER A 206 8.88 -1.31 -18.01
C SER A 206 8.47 -0.05 -17.28
N ILE A 207 9.47 0.72 -16.85
CA ILE A 207 9.33 1.99 -16.15
C ILE A 207 10.14 3.03 -16.93
N PRO A 208 9.54 4.13 -17.39
CA PRO A 208 10.27 5.23 -17.98
C PRO A 208 11.15 5.90 -16.90
N ILE A 209 12.36 6.29 -17.28
CA ILE A 209 13.28 7.03 -16.42
C ILE A 209 13.29 8.48 -16.90
N GLU A 210 12.31 9.24 -16.44
CA GLU A 210 12.22 10.67 -16.66
C GLU A 210 12.56 11.36 -15.35
N VAL A 211 13.70 12.03 -15.33
CA VAL A 211 14.04 12.88 -14.20
C VAL A 211 13.10 14.08 -14.29
N HIS A 212 12.05 14.07 -13.48
CA HIS A 212 11.36 15.32 -13.21
C HIS A 212 12.30 16.13 -12.35
N ASP A 213 12.66 17.31 -12.83
CA ASP A 213 13.44 18.27 -12.06
C ASP A 213 12.69 18.50 -10.75
N GLY A 214 13.04 17.63 -9.78
CA GLY A 214 12.39 17.53 -8.48
C GLY A 214 12.82 18.65 -7.54
N SER A 215 12.98 19.84 -8.11
CA SER A 215 13.04 21.04 -7.28
C SER A 215 11.70 21.14 -6.53
N VAL A 216 11.67 20.48 -5.36
CA VAL A 216 10.66 20.69 -4.30
C VAL A 216 9.24 20.14 -4.54
N ALA A 217 9.03 19.18 -5.43
CA ALA A 217 7.74 18.50 -5.55
C ALA A 217 7.41 17.52 -4.37
N ALA A 218 8.38 17.26 -3.49
CA ALA A 218 8.20 16.30 -2.40
C ALA A 218 7.22 16.72 -1.29
N GLN A 219 6.76 17.98 -1.28
CA GLN A 219 5.79 18.47 -0.28
C GLN A 219 4.38 18.71 -0.81
N THR A 220 4.17 18.72 -2.12
CA THR A 220 2.82 18.90 -2.69
C THR A 220 1.95 17.65 -2.58
N ASP A 221 2.56 16.45 -2.61
CA ASP A 221 1.81 15.18 -2.52
C ASP A 221 1.38 14.80 -1.09
N LEU A 222 1.96 15.44 -0.05
CA LEU A 222 1.57 15.18 1.34
C LEU A 222 0.37 16.01 1.80
N ASN A 223 -0.08 16.95 1.00
CA ASN A 223 -1.31 17.68 1.24
C ASN A 223 -2.14 17.65 -0.05
N PRO A 224 -2.89 16.56 -0.31
CA PRO A 224 -3.82 16.57 -1.40
C PRO A 224 -4.74 17.77 -1.19
N LYS A 225 -4.63 18.78 -2.06
CA LYS A 225 -5.67 19.78 -2.22
C LYS A 225 -6.91 19.02 -2.70
N ASP A 226 -7.68 18.49 -1.77
CA ASP A 226 -9.05 18.08 -2.02
C ASP A 226 -9.89 19.34 -2.20
N ASP A 227 -9.62 20.09 -3.29
CA ASP A 227 -10.44 21.24 -3.69
C ASP A 227 -11.91 20.82 -3.78
N ASN A 228 -12.18 19.57 -4.14
CA ASN A 228 -13.51 19.00 -4.14
C ASN A 228 -14.09 18.89 -2.72
N PHE A 229 -13.32 18.49 -1.71
CA PHE A 229 -13.81 18.35 -0.34
C PHE A 229 -14.08 19.70 0.32
N GLU A 230 -13.25 20.72 0.05
CA GLU A 230 -13.51 22.07 0.51
C GLU A 230 -14.72 22.71 -0.17
N ALA A 231 -14.88 22.50 -1.47
CA ALA A 231 -16.05 22.92 -2.21
C ALA A 231 -17.33 22.25 -1.65
N ILE A 232 -17.31 20.95 -1.40
CA ILE A 232 -18.42 20.22 -0.81
C ILE A 232 -18.79 20.78 0.57
N LYS A 233 -17.83 21.07 1.44
CA LYS A 233 -18.08 21.73 2.75
C LYS A 233 -18.78 23.07 2.60
N LYS A 234 -18.31 23.93 1.68
CA LYS A 234 -18.89 25.25 1.41
C LYS A 234 -20.31 25.14 0.91
N TYR A 235 -20.58 24.26 -0.06
CA TYR A 235 -21.93 24.05 -0.58
C TYR A 235 -22.88 23.41 0.46
N ALA A 236 -22.39 22.49 1.28
CA ALA A 236 -23.18 21.89 2.35
C ALA A 236 -23.58 22.92 3.42
N LEU A 237 -22.65 23.79 3.86
CA LEU A 237 -22.95 24.87 4.81
C LEU A 237 -23.88 25.93 4.21
N LEU A 238 -23.70 26.27 2.94
CA LEU A 238 -24.60 27.19 2.25
C LEU A 238 -26.01 26.64 2.19
N SER A 239 -26.19 25.37 1.79
CA SER A 239 -27.50 24.73 1.72
C SER A 239 -28.16 24.63 3.09
N LEU A 240 -27.38 24.35 4.14
CA LEU A 240 -27.86 24.29 5.53
C LEU A 240 -28.31 25.67 6.02
N THR A 241 -27.59 26.73 5.72
CA THR A 241 -27.95 28.12 6.05
C THR A 241 -29.28 28.50 5.38
N VAL A 242 -29.41 28.22 4.07
CA VAL A 242 -30.64 28.48 3.33
C VAL A 242 -31.82 27.70 3.91
N LEU A 243 -31.60 26.44 4.26
CA LEU A 243 -32.66 25.59 4.89
C LEU A 243 -33.14 26.19 6.20
N PHE A 244 -32.26 26.64 7.09
CA PHE A 244 -32.66 27.25 8.36
C PHE A 244 -33.39 28.57 8.17
N VAL A 245 -32.99 29.39 7.18
CA VAL A 245 -33.74 30.60 6.83
C VAL A 245 -35.15 30.28 6.34
N LEU A 246 -35.31 29.28 5.47
CA LEU A 246 -36.63 28.85 4.99
C LEU A 246 -37.50 28.30 6.12
N LEU A 247 -36.94 27.52 7.04
CA LEU A 247 -37.66 27.02 8.21
C LEU A 247 -38.08 28.16 9.16
N PHE A 248 -37.23 29.17 9.32
CA PHE A 248 -37.60 30.37 10.09
C PHE A 248 -38.79 31.13 9.46
N LEU A 249 -38.74 31.32 8.14
CA LEU A 249 -39.84 32.00 7.42
C LEU A 249 -41.17 31.23 7.53
N TRP A 250 -41.10 29.88 7.53
CA TRP A 250 -42.29 29.03 7.60
C TRP A 250 -42.85 28.92 9.01
N LYS A 251 -41.98 28.59 10.00
CA LYS A 251 -42.40 28.32 11.38
C LYS A 251 -42.36 29.55 12.29
N ARG A 252 -41.67 30.63 11.87
CA ARG A 252 -41.46 31.88 12.65
C ARG A 252 -40.89 31.64 14.06
N ASP A 253 -40.07 30.57 14.23
CA ASP A 253 -39.43 30.23 15.49
C ASP A 253 -38.00 30.74 15.49
N PHE A 254 -37.66 31.54 16.52
CA PHE A 254 -36.34 32.15 16.69
C PHE A 254 -35.20 31.15 16.77
N PHE A 255 -35.47 29.91 17.16
CA PHE A 255 -34.47 28.85 17.18
C PHE A 255 -33.82 28.64 15.79
N TYR A 256 -34.63 28.61 14.72
CA TYR A 256 -34.12 28.46 13.36
C TYR A 256 -33.30 29.68 12.89
N LEU A 257 -33.65 30.89 13.36
CA LEU A 257 -32.90 32.11 13.07
C LEU A 257 -31.47 32.04 13.70
N ILE A 258 -31.39 31.61 14.97
CA ILE A 258 -30.11 31.43 15.66
C ILE A 258 -29.25 30.42 14.91
N MET A 259 -29.79 29.28 14.50
CA MET A 259 -29.08 28.24 13.73
C MET A 259 -28.62 28.76 12.37
N ALA A 260 -29.42 29.58 11.69
CA ALA A 260 -29.03 30.25 10.44
C ALA A 260 -27.82 31.19 10.63
N VAL A 261 -27.83 32.00 11.69
CA VAL A 261 -26.75 32.92 12.01
C VAL A 261 -25.45 32.15 12.34
N VAL A 262 -25.56 31.09 13.16
CA VAL A 262 -24.40 30.26 13.49
C VAL A 262 -23.81 29.59 12.24
N SER A 263 -24.66 28.99 11.37
CA SER A 263 -24.16 28.38 10.13
C SER A 263 -23.56 29.40 9.16
N ALA A 264 -24.12 30.62 9.08
CA ALA A 264 -23.60 31.71 8.27
C ALA A 264 -22.22 32.21 8.78
N THR A 265 -22.05 32.33 10.10
CA THR A 265 -20.74 32.71 10.69
C THR A 265 -19.68 31.66 10.42
N VAL A 266 -19.98 30.38 10.54
CA VAL A 266 -19.07 29.30 10.17
C VAL A 266 -18.75 29.33 8.67
N LEU A 267 -19.74 29.60 7.81
CA LEU A 267 -19.51 29.76 6.37
C LEU A 267 -18.58 30.93 6.07
N LEU A 268 -18.74 32.08 6.72
CA LEU A 268 -17.88 33.25 6.55
C LEU A 268 -16.43 32.95 6.95
N THR A 269 -16.16 32.15 7.97
CA THR A 269 -14.79 31.75 8.33
C THR A 269 -14.10 30.91 7.25
N LEU A 270 -14.87 30.16 6.45
CA LEU A 270 -14.34 29.40 5.30
C LEU A 270 -14.10 30.27 4.05
N TYR A 271 -14.64 31.49 4.04
CA TYR A 271 -14.43 32.50 2.97
C TYR A 271 -13.42 33.58 3.34
N THR A 272 -12.69 33.45 4.47
CA THR A 272 -11.64 34.41 4.81
C THR A 272 -10.65 34.50 3.64
N ALA A 273 -10.46 35.70 3.13
CA ALA A 273 -9.64 35.97 1.97
C ALA A 273 -8.20 35.46 2.20
N LEU A 274 -7.69 34.71 1.23
CA LEU A 274 -6.28 34.33 1.22
C LEU A 274 -5.43 35.60 1.17
N THR A 275 -4.58 35.80 2.15
CA THR A 275 -3.69 36.97 2.22
C THR A 275 -2.68 36.87 1.08
N THR A 276 -2.63 37.88 0.21
CA THR A 276 -1.64 38.00 -0.84
C THR A 276 -0.40 38.67 -0.29
N VAL A 277 0.78 38.16 -0.61
CA VAL A 277 2.07 38.75 -0.25
C VAL A 277 2.88 39.05 -1.50
N CYS A 278 3.60 40.16 -1.49
CA CYS A 278 4.53 40.57 -2.54
C CYS A 278 5.95 40.17 -2.13
N ILE A 279 6.73 39.62 -3.06
CA ILE A 279 8.09 39.10 -2.82
C ILE A 279 9.07 39.90 -3.70
N LYS A 280 10.19 40.30 -3.12
CA LYS A 280 11.26 41.01 -3.82
C LYS A 280 11.99 40.13 -4.81
N GLU A 281 12.46 40.71 -5.90
CA GLU A 281 13.38 40.09 -6.85
C GLU A 281 14.70 39.71 -6.14
N GLY A 282 15.25 38.52 -6.49
CA GLY A 282 16.48 37.99 -5.91
C GLY A 282 16.30 37.29 -4.57
N SER A 283 15.13 37.31 -3.97
CA SER A 283 14.86 36.65 -2.68
C SER A 283 15.10 35.13 -2.74
N PRO A 284 15.79 34.56 -1.74
CA PRO A 284 16.01 33.10 -1.68
C PRO A 284 14.76 32.38 -1.24
N LEU A 285 14.36 31.33 -1.98
CA LEU A 285 13.28 30.42 -1.59
C LEU A 285 13.87 29.24 -0.81
N TYR A 286 13.52 29.12 0.47
CA TYR A 286 14.02 28.11 1.38
C TYR A 286 13.13 26.85 1.38
N ILE A 287 13.77 25.66 1.56
CA ILE A 287 13.03 24.39 1.62
C ILE A 287 12.28 24.24 2.95
N VAL A 288 12.87 24.69 4.05
CA VAL A 288 12.29 24.63 5.41
C VAL A 288 12.40 25.98 6.12
N PRO A 289 11.48 26.33 7.06
CA PRO A 289 11.49 27.61 7.77
C PRO A 289 12.49 27.63 8.92
N THR A 290 13.78 27.54 8.61
CA THR A 290 14.87 27.58 9.60
C THR A 290 16.03 28.43 9.11
N LYS A 291 16.78 29.04 10.05
CA LYS A 291 17.91 29.94 9.73
C LYS A 291 19.04 29.30 8.93
N ASN A 292 19.19 27.95 9.03
CA ASN A 292 20.23 27.18 8.34
C ASN A 292 19.65 26.33 7.18
N SER A 293 18.51 26.73 6.64
CA SER A 293 17.86 26.01 5.54
C SER A 293 18.63 26.19 4.22
N THR A 294 18.66 25.15 3.43
CA THR A 294 19.16 25.20 2.06
C THR A 294 18.22 26.05 1.20
N THR A 295 18.81 26.93 0.39
CA THR A 295 18.09 27.68 -0.64
C THR A 295 17.81 26.76 -1.81
N SER A 296 16.56 26.70 -2.25
CA SER A 296 16.14 25.90 -3.41
C SER A 296 16.43 26.67 -4.71
N ILE A 297 15.89 27.88 -4.83
CA ILE A 297 16.03 28.76 -5.98
C ILE A 297 16.00 30.21 -5.51
N HIS A 298 16.39 31.14 -6.39
CA HIS A 298 16.20 32.60 -6.19
C HIS A 298 15.04 33.08 -7.07
N ILE A 299 14.29 34.05 -6.58
CA ILE A 299 13.14 34.59 -7.27
C ILE A 299 13.62 35.51 -8.41
N ASP A 300 13.27 35.18 -9.65
CA ASP A 300 13.77 35.87 -10.84
C ASP A 300 13.26 37.29 -10.99
N LYS A 301 12.03 37.57 -10.55
CA LYS A 301 11.36 38.85 -10.65
C LYS A 301 10.40 39.04 -9.51
N GLN A 302 10.22 40.27 -9.05
CA GLN A 302 9.19 40.62 -8.09
C GLN A 302 7.82 40.13 -8.54
N PHE A 303 7.07 39.47 -7.66
CA PHE A 303 5.73 38.95 -7.94
C PHE A 303 4.88 38.88 -6.68
N SER A 304 3.57 38.83 -6.86
CA SER A 304 2.60 38.63 -5.78
C SER A 304 2.00 37.24 -5.84
N THR A 305 1.92 36.61 -4.69
CA THR A 305 1.34 35.24 -4.54
C THR A 305 0.55 35.09 -3.26
N ILE A 306 -0.16 33.99 -3.12
CA ILE A 306 -0.97 33.70 -1.94
C ILE A 306 -0.05 33.22 -0.82
N LYS A 307 -0.24 33.75 0.39
CA LYS A 307 0.37 33.25 1.62
C LYS A 307 -0.31 31.93 2.01
N LEU A 308 0.43 30.84 1.92
CA LEU A 308 -0.09 29.49 2.25
C LEU A 308 -0.01 29.19 3.74
N ALA A 309 1.05 29.63 4.42
CA ALA A 309 1.27 29.46 5.85
C ALA A 309 2.29 30.49 6.37
N GLU A 310 2.39 30.60 7.69
CA GLU A 310 3.40 31.43 8.37
C GLU A 310 3.99 30.63 9.53
N ARG A 311 5.30 30.73 9.70
CA ARG A 311 6.00 30.10 10.82
C ARG A 311 7.22 30.92 11.21
N ASN A 312 7.20 31.49 12.42
CA ASN A 312 8.22 32.43 12.90
C ASN A 312 8.41 33.61 11.91
N GLU A 313 9.63 33.84 11.45
CA GLU A 313 10.02 34.90 10.48
C GLU A 313 9.93 34.41 9.03
N PHE A 314 9.13 33.38 8.72
CA PHE A 314 9.03 32.78 7.37
C PHE A 314 7.57 32.66 6.92
N VAL A 315 7.32 33.00 5.67
CA VAL A 315 6.05 32.88 4.96
C VAL A 315 6.16 31.76 3.92
N LYS A 316 5.24 30.82 3.94
CA LYS A 316 5.13 29.75 2.93
C LYS A 316 4.38 30.28 1.72
N ILE A 317 4.95 30.11 0.54
CA ILE A 317 4.41 30.60 -0.72
C ILE A 317 4.47 29.52 -1.81
N GLU A 318 3.71 29.74 -2.88
CA GLU A 318 3.82 29.02 -4.12
C GLU A 318 4.46 29.92 -5.20
N TYR A 319 5.53 29.42 -5.81
CA TYR A 319 6.23 30.04 -6.92
C TYR A 319 5.91 29.32 -8.23
N LYS A 320 6.48 29.73 -9.36
CA LYS A 320 6.25 29.16 -10.69
C LYS A 320 6.17 27.62 -10.71
N ASN A 321 5.31 27.07 -11.54
CA ASN A 321 5.11 25.61 -11.74
C ASN A 321 4.71 24.82 -10.49
N GLY A 322 4.06 25.45 -9.50
CA GLY A 322 3.64 24.78 -8.29
C GLY A 322 4.74 24.54 -7.26
N THR A 323 5.91 25.15 -7.43
CA THR A 323 7.00 25.06 -6.47
C THR A 323 6.63 25.76 -5.16
N VAL A 324 6.58 25.01 -4.06
CA VAL A 324 6.25 25.54 -2.73
C VAL A 324 7.51 25.66 -1.89
N GLY A 325 7.71 26.81 -1.25
CA GLY A 325 8.86 27.06 -0.39
C GLY A 325 8.57 28.13 0.65
N TRP A 326 9.61 28.51 1.39
CA TRP A 326 9.55 29.49 2.45
C TRP A 326 10.39 30.71 2.09
N ILE A 327 9.84 31.90 2.32
CA ILE A 327 10.51 33.18 2.16
C ILE A 327 10.59 33.84 3.53
N LYS A 328 11.66 34.58 3.82
CA LYS A 328 11.74 35.36 5.05
C LYS A 328 10.87 36.61 4.96
N ASP A 329 10.36 37.05 6.10
CA ASP A 329 9.54 38.27 6.17
C ASP A 329 10.29 39.52 5.65
N GLU A 330 11.63 39.59 5.83
CA GLU A 330 12.49 40.69 5.33
C GLU A 330 12.56 40.77 3.79
N ASP A 331 12.26 39.66 3.11
CA ASP A 331 12.25 39.57 1.66
C ASP A 331 10.86 39.86 1.04
N LEU A 332 9.87 40.21 1.87
CA LEU A 332 8.58 40.71 1.42
C LEU A 332 8.72 42.20 1.01
N CYS A 333 7.94 42.63 -0.01
CA CYS A 333 7.89 44.01 -0.39
C CYS A 333 7.35 44.87 0.77
N GLU A 334 7.91 46.03 1.01
CA GLU A 334 7.30 47.02 1.88
C GLU A 334 6.01 47.53 1.22
N ASN A 335 4.89 47.50 1.95
CA ASN A 335 3.61 48.08 1.52
C ASN A 335 3.66 49.59 1.55
#